data_fd77f40026c3a9b78a78393cde009544
#
_entry.id   fd77f40026c3a9b78a78393cde009544
#
_cell.length_a   1.000
_cell.length_b   1.000
_cell.length_c   1.000
_cell.angle_alpha   90.00
_cell.angle_beta   90.00
_cell.angle_gamma   90.00
#
_symmetry.space_group_name_H-M   'P 1'
#
loop_
_entity.id
_entity.type
_entity.pdbx_description
1 polymer ?
#
loop_
_entity_poly.entity_id
_entity_poly.type
_entity_poly.pdbx_seq_one_letter_code
_entity_poly.pdbx_strand_id
1 'polypeptide(L)'
;MTVDGETVGEVGRGLCVLVCAVKGDTEEKARALAQKVLRYRIFEDDAGKMNRSVSDIVGQLLLVSQFTLAADTSRGNRPSFTPAAAPEDGKRLFDIFVEECAASGLKTATGIFGAHMVVNIINDGPVTIWLEN
;
A
#
# COMPACT_ATOMS: atom_id res chain seq x y z
N MET A 1 -3.42 -11.67 6.17
CA MET A 1 -2.10 -11.24 6.65
C MET A 1 -1.94 -11.64 8.10
N THR A 2 -0.83 -12.26 8.41
CA THR A 2 -0.58 -12.82 9.74
C THR A 2 0.75 -12.35 10.33
N VAL A 3 0.80 -12.32 11.66
CA VAL A 3 2.01 -12.13 12.44
C VAL A 3 2.04 -13.26 13.47
N ASP A 4 3.14 -14.05 13.50
CA ASP A 4 3.27 -15.22 14.36
C ASP A 4 2.07 -16.20 14.29
N GLY A 5 1.54 -16.37 13.08
CA GLY A 5 0.40 -17.28 12.82
C GLY A 5 -0.97 -16.69 13.13
N GLU A 6 -1.06 -15.49 13.69
CA GLU A 6 -2.33 -14.83 13.99
C GLU A 6 -2.70 -13.83 12.92
N THR A 7 -3.95 -13.84 12.47
CA THR A 7 -4.47 -12.87 11.51
C THR A 7 -4.57 -11.48 12.17
N VAL A 8 -3.85 -10.51 11.62
CA VAL A 8 -3.85 -9.12 12.09
C VAL A 8 -4.62 -8.19 11.17
N GLY A 9 -4.86 -8.60 9.93
CA GLY A 9 -5.68 -7.84 8.98
C GLY A 9 -6.07 -8.72 7.82
N GLU A 10 -7.31 -8.57 7.36
CA GLU A 10 -7.77 -9.23 6.14
C GLU A 10 -8.86 -8.42 5.47
N VAL A 11 -8.94 -8.53 4.16
CA VAL A 11 -9.95 -7.87 3.35
C VAL A 11 -10.41 -8.80 2.23
N GLY A 12 -11.60 -8.52 1.70
CA GLY A 12 -12.11 -9.16 0.50
C GLY A 12 -11.62 -8.46 -0.77
N ARG A 13 -12.51 -8.34 -1.76
CA ARG A 13 -12.19 -7.72 -3.04
C ARG A 13 -11.75 -6.26 -2.86
N GLY A 14 -10.64 -5.91 -3.46
CA GLY A 14 -10.13 -4.55 -3.41
C GLY A 14 -8.64 -4.50 -3.77
N LEU A 15 -7.87 -3.78 -3.01
CA LEU A 15 -6.44 -3.60 -3.24
C LEU A 15 -5.62 -4.07 -2.04
N CYS A 16 -4.52 -4.76 -2.31
CA CYS A 16 -3.41 -4.90 -1.38
C CYS A 16 -2.36 -3.85 -1.76
N VAL A 17 -2.10 -2.90 -0.89
CA VAL A 17 -1.20 -1.77 -1.17
C VAL A 17 0.04 -1.89 -0.29
N LEU A 18 1.18 -2.08 -0.93
CA LEU A 18 2.47 -2.07 -0.26
C LEU A 18 2.98 -0.63 -0.30
N VAL A 19 3.25 -0.03 0.85
CA VAL A 19 3.52 1.40 0.99
C VAL A 19 4.89 1.63 1.59
N CYS A 20 5.66 2.52 0.98
CA CYS A 20 6.98 2.92 1.47
C CYS A 20 7.11 4.44 1.44
N ALA A 21 7.62 5.00 2.53
CA ALA A 21 8.09 6.38 2.56
C ALA A 21 9.60 6.40 2.29
N VAL A 22 10.05 7.36 1.49
CA VAL A 22 11.47 7.60 1.24
C VAL A 22 11.92 8.88 1.95
N LYS A 23 13.24 9.07 2.06
CA LYS A 23 13.82 10.28 2.66
C LYS A 23 13.30 11.52 1.94
N GLY A 24 12.87 12.51 2.70
CA GLY A 24 12.34 13.76 2.16
C GLY A 24 10.84 13.76 1.88
N ASP A 25 10.16 12.64 2.05
CA ASP A 25 8.70 12.58 1.90
C ASP A 25 8.00 13.41 2.98
N THR A 26 6.86 13.97 2.60
CA THR A 26 6.06 14.88 3.42
C THR A 26 4.68 14.30 3.67
N GLU A 27 3.99 14.85 4.68
CA GLU A 27 2.59 14.54 4.96
C GLU A 27 1.71 14.80 3.73
N GLU A 28 1.93 15.91 3.03
CA GLU A 28 1.17 16.26 1.82
C GLU A 28 1.31 15.20 0.73
N LYS A 29 2.53 14.70 0.52
CA LYS A 29 2.78 13.61 -0.44
C LYS A 29 2.09 12.32 -0.04
N ALA A 30 2.10 11.98 1.24
CA ALA A 30 1.42 10.78 1.74
C ALA A 30 -0.09 10.86 1.50
N ARG A 31 -0.71 11.99 1.81
CA ARG A 31 -2.15 12.20 1.57
C ARG A 31 -2.49 12.19 0.08
N ALA A 32 -1.68 12.85 -0.75
CA ALA A 32 -1.90 12.90 -2.19
C ALA A 32 -1.80 11.51 -2.83
N LEU A 33 -0.83 10.70 -2.40
CA LEU A 33 -0.67 9.34 -2.91
C LEU A 33 -1.84 8.44 -2.49
N ALA A 34 -2.31 8.57 -1.26
CA ALA A 34 -3.50 7.87 -0.79
C ALA A 34 -4.72 8.20 -1.64
N GLN A 35 -4.96 9.46 -1.96
CA GLN A 35 -6.03 9.89 -2.84
C GLN A 35 -5.89 9.31 -4.24
N LYS A 36 -4.66 9.25 -4.76
CA LYS A 36 -4.39 8.64 -6.06
C LYS A 36 -4.73 7.15 -6.06
N VAL A 37 -4.37 6.43 -5.02
CA VAL A 37 -4.70 5.01 -4.87
C VAL A 37 -6.22 4.81 -4.86
N LEU A 38 -6.95 5.64 -4.10
CA LEU A 38 -8.40 5.55 -3.99
C LEU A 38 -9.12 5.79 -5.32
N ARG A 39 -8.53 6.57 -6.20
CA ARG A 39 -9.12 6.99 -7.48
C ARG A 39 -8.54 6.29 -8.70
N TYR A 40 -7.49 5.50 -8.53
CA TYR A 40 -6.80 4.88 -9.65
C TYR A 40 -7.71 3.86 -10.34
N ARG A 41 -7.83 3.95 -11.66
CA ARG A 41 -8.84 3.24 -12.43
C ARG A 41 -8.29 1.91 -12.96
N ILE A 42 -8.20 0.92 -12.08
CA ILE A 42 -7.60 -0.38 -12.38
C ILE A 42 -8.56 -1.56 -12.22
N PHE A 43 -9.84 -1.28 -12.02
CA PHE A 43 -10.89 -2.30 -12.02
C PHE A 43 -11.70 -2.21 -13.32
N GLU A 44 -12.04 -3.37 -13.86
CA GLU A 44 -12.78 -3.43 -15.12
C GLU A 44 -14.20 -2.89 -14.98
N ASP A 45 -14.63 -2.16 -16.02
CA ASP A 45 -16.03 -1.79 -16.22
C ASP A 45 -16.79 -2.88 -16.96
N ASP A 46 -18.05 -2.63 -17.30
CA ASP A 46 -18.90 -3.59 -18.00
C ASP A 46 -18.40 -3.91 -19.42
N ALA A 47 -17.54 -3.04 -19.98
CA ALA A 47 -16.90 -3.24 -21.27
C ALA A 47 -15.54 -3.96 -21.19
N GLY A 48 -15.11 -4.36 -19.99
CA GLY A 48 -13.84 -5.02 -19.76
C GLY A 48 -12.62 -4.08 -19.75
N LYS A 49 -12.83 -2.77 -19.66
CA LYS A 49 -11.75 -1.78 -19.62
C LYS A 49 -11.44 -1.37 -18.18
N MET A 50 -10.16 -1.16 -17.87
CA MET A 50 -9.73 -0.58 -16.60
C MET A 50 -10.22 0.86 -16.47
N ASN A 51 -11.36 1.04 -15.85
CA ASN A 51 -12.06 2.32 -15.81
C ASN A 51 -12.66 2.66 -14.45
N ARG A 52 -12.74 1.71 -13.54
CA ARG A 52 -13.28 1.91 -12.19
C ARG A 52 -12.19 1.90 -11.15
N SER A 53 -12.33 2.73 -10.14
CA SER A 53 -11.45 2.77 -8.97
C SER A 53 -11.93 1.81 -7.89
N VAL A 54 -11.09 1.60 -6.86
CA VAL A 54 -11.51 0.85 -5.67
C VAL A 54 -12.69 1.53 -4.98
N SER A 55 -12.76 2.87 -5.03
CA SER A 55 -13.90 3.62 -4.49
C SER A 55 -15.16 3.35 -5.28
N ASP A 56 -15.08 3.30 -6.61
CA ASP A 56 -16.24 3.06 -7.48
C ASP A 56 -16.87 1.69 -7.21
N ILE A 57 -16.07 0.67 -6.96
CA ILE A 57 -16.58 -0.69 -6.70
C ILE A 57 -16.89 -0.93 -5.23
N VAL A 58 -16.71 0.08 -4.36
CA VAL A 58 -16.83 -0.05 -2.90
C VAL A 58 -15.98 -1.22 -2.40
N GLY A 59 -14.74 -1.29 -2.88
CA GLY A 59 -13.78 -2.33 -2.54
C GLY A 59 -13.16 -2.06 -1.17
N GLN A 60 -12.23 -2.94 -0.79
CA GLN A 60 -11.57 -2.90 0.51
C GLN A 60 -10.07 -2.70 0.32
N LEU A 61 -9.41 -2.18 1.34
CA LEU A 61 -7.99 -1.87 1.31
C LEU A 61 -7.24 -2.64 2.38
N LEU A 62 -6.21 -3.36 1.98
CA LEU A 62 -5.21 -3.91 2.89
C LEU A 62 -3.91 -3.13 2.69
N LEU A 63 -3.50 -2.37 3.69
CA LEU A 63 -2.34 -1.49 3.63
C LEU A 63 -1.20 -2.10 4.42
N VAL A 64 -0.07 -2.30 3.77
CA VAL A 64 1.10 -2.95 4.35
C VAL A 64 2.31 -2.03 4.23
N SER A 65 2.94 -1.71 5.35
CA SER A 65 4.20 -0.98 5.33
C SER A 65 5.31 -1.86 4.76
N GLN A 66 6.00 -1.37 3.73
CA GLN A 66 7.00 -2.14 2.96
C GLN A 66 8.20 -1.25 2.61
N PHE A 67 9.09 -1.03 3.59
CA PHE A 67 10.26 -0.16 3.37
C PHE A 67 11.21 -0.71 2.29
N THR A 68 11.18 -2.00 2.04
CA THR A 68 12.03 -2.65 1.05
C THR A 68 11.73 -2.23 -0.40
N LEU A 69 10.60 -1.56 -0.65
CA LEU A 69 10.33 -0.96 -1.96
C LEU A 69 11.34 0.12 -2.32
N ALA A 70 11.98 0.75 -1.32
CA ALA A 70 13.00 1.77 -1.53
C ALA A 70 14.40 1.18 -1.76
N ALA A 71 14.52 -0.13 -1.91
CA ALA A 71 15.80 -0.79 -2.09
C ALA A 71 16.55 -0.24 -3.30
N ASP A 72 17.80 0.14 -3.08
CA ASP A 72 18.76 0.41 -4.16
C ASP A 72 19.42 -0.92 -4.54
N THR A 73 19.12 -1.37 -5.74
CA THR A 73 19.61 -2.64 -6.30
C THR A 73 20.66 -2.43 -7.38
N SER A 74 21.18 -1.20 -7.51
CA SER A 74 22.08 -0.82 -8.61
C SER A 74 23.48 -1.42 -8.49
N ARG A 75 23.88 -1.89 -7.31
CA ARG A 75 25.22 -2.43 -7.07
C ARG A 75 25.18 -3.78 -6.39
N GLY A 76 25.95 -4.73 -6.95
CA GLY A 76 26.16 -6.05 -6.35
C GLY A 76 24.86 -6.85 -6.20
N ASN A 77 24.88 -7.78 -5.25
CA ASN A 77 23.80 -8.74 -5.02
C ASN A 77 23.12 -8.56 -3.65
N ARG A 78 23.36 -7.43 -2.99
CA ARG A 78 22.73 -7.09 -1.71
C ARG A 78 21.98 -5.77 -1.87
N PRO A 79 20.69 -5.71 -1.53
CA PRO A 79 19.96 -4.45 -1.60
C PRO A 79 20.44 -3.47 -0.52
N SER A 80 20.47 -2.20 -0.83
CA SER A 80 20.67 -1.12 0.13
C SER A 80 19.35 -0.41 0.40
N PHE A 81 19.02 -0.20 1.66
CA PHE A 81 17.80 0.48 2.07
C PHE A 81 18.03 1.93 2.49
N THR A 82 19.18 2.48 2.13
CA THR A 82 19.55 3.87 2.42
C THR A 82 18.49 4.89 1.96
N PRO A 83 17.81 4.71 0.80
CA PRO A 83 16.79 5.67 0.37
C PRO A 83 15.52 5.68 1.22
N ALA A 84 15.25 4.63 2.00
CA ALA A 84 14.05 4.58 2.83
C ALA A 84 14.10 5.65 3.92
N ALA A 85 12.93 6.20 4.29
CA ALA A 85 12.80 7.09 5.42
C ALA A 85 13.23 6.39 6.72
N ALA A 86 13.71 7.17 7.70
CA ALA A 86 13.99 6.63 9.02
C ALA A 86 12.71 5.98 9.60
N PRO A 87 12.84 4.93 10.45
CA PRO A 87 11.67 4.20 10.95
C PRO A 87 10.59 5.09 11.58
N GLU A 88 10.96 6.12 12.31
CA GLU A 88 10.02 7.06 12.93
C GLU A 88 9.21 7.83 11.88
N ASP A 89 9.88 8.35 10.87
CA ASP A 89 9.23 9.07 9.78
C ASP A 89 8.41 8.11 8.91
N GLY A 90 8.94 6.94 8.65
CA GLY A 90 8.24 5.89 7.90
C GLY A 90 6.92 5.51 8.56
N LYS A 91 6.92 5.30 9.87
CA LYS A 91 5.71 4.99 10.63
C LYS A 91 4.72 6.15 10.62
N ARG A 92 5.20 7.36 10.86
CA ARG A 92 4.36 8.55 10.86
C ARG A 92 3.66 8.76 9.51
N LEU A 93 4.39 8.66 8.42
CA LEU A 93 3.85 8.85 7.08
C LEU A 93 2.93 7.69 6.66
N PHE A 94 3.25 6.47 7.07
CA PHE A 94 2.37 5.34 6.86
C PHE A 94 1.04 5.53 7.60
N ASP A 95 1.07 5.95 8.85
CA ASP A 95 -0.13 6.21 9.65
C ASP A 95 -1.00 7.31 9.01
N ILE A 96 -0.38 8.35 8.46
CA ILE A 96 -1.08 9.40 7.71
C ILE A 96 -1.74 8.84 6.44
N PHE A 97 -1.03 8.00 5.71
CA PHE A 97 -1.57 7.31 4.53
C PHE A 97 -2.80 6.46 4.90
N VAL A 98 -2.70 5.70 5.98
CA VAL A 98 -3.80 4.88 6.50
C VAL A 98 -4.99 5.76 6.88
N GLU A 99 -4.75 6.84 7.60
CA GLU A 99 -5.80 7.80 8.01
C GLU A 99 -6.55 8.34 6.80
N GLU A 100 -5.82 8.75 5.77
CA GLU A 100 -6.43 9.28 4.54
C GLU A 100 -7.26 8.23 3.81
N CYS A 101 -6.76 7.00 3.72
CA CYS A 101 -7.52 5.90 3.14
C CYS A 101 -8.78 5.56 3.95
N ALA A 102 -8.67 5.51 5.27
CA ALA A 102 -9.80 5.20 6.16
C ALA A 102 -10.88 6.28 6.10
N ALA A 103 -10.51 7.54 5.90
CA ALA A 103 -11.45 8.65 5.77
C ALA A 103 -12.37 8.52 4.54
N SER A 104 -12.02 7.67 3.58
CA SER A 104 -12.86 7.38 2.40
C SER A 104 -14.15 6.63 2.75
N GLY A 105 -14.22 6.01 3.92
CA GLY A 105 -15.34 5.15 4.32
C GLY A 105 -15.20 3.70 3.86
N LEU A 106 -14.21 3.36 3.03
CA LEU A 106 -13.95 1.98 2.64
C LEU A 106 -13.35 1.19 3.80
N LYS A 107 -13.67 -0.10 3.88
CA LYS A 107 -13.02 -0.99 4.85
C LYS A 107 -11.52 -0.97 4.61
N THR A 108 -10.76 -0.59 5.63
CA THR A 108 -9.30 -0.47 5.56
C THR A 108 -8.70 -1.28 6.70
N ALA A 109 -7.88 -2.28 6.35
CA ALA A 109 -7.15 -3.09 7.29
C ALA A 109 -5.65 -2.87 7.11
N THR A 110 -4.91 -3.01 8.20
CA THR A 110 -3.44 -2.85 8.21
C THR A 110 -2.80 -4.01 8.94
N GLY A 111 -1.48 -4.17 8.74
CA GLY A 111 -0.65 -5.01 9.58
C GLY A 111 -0.10 -4.24 10.78
N ILE A 112 1.00 -4.73 11.28
CA ILE A 112 1.73 -4.14 12.40
C ILE A 112 3.05 -3.60 11.88
N PHE A 113 3.27 -2.28 12.00
CA PHE A 113 4.50 -1.65 11.52
C PHE A 113 5.74 -2.28 12.17
N GLY A 114 6.72 -2.65 11.34
CA GLY A 114 7.98 -3.24 11.80
C GLY A 114 7.90 -4.72 12.14
N ALA A 115 6.73 -5.33 12.15
CA ALA A 115 6.59 -6.76 12.43
C ALA A 115 6.96 -7.61 11.21
N HIS A 116 7.36 -8.85 11.46
CA HIS A 116 7.49 -9.86 10.41
C HIS A 116 6.09 -10.37 10.06
N MET A 117 5.65 -10.07 8.84
CA MET A 117 4.29 -10.39 8.37
C MET A 117 4.32 -11.38 7.23
N VAL A 118 3.35 -12.27 7.21
CA VAL A 118 3.05 -13.10 6.04
C VAL A 118 1.79 -12.54 5.38
N VAL A 119 1.94 -12.12 4.14
CA VAL A 119 0.83 -11.51 3.37
C VAL A 119 0.36 -12.51 2.33
N ASN A 120 -0.90 -12.92 2.43
CA ASN A 120 -1.52 -13.83 1.48
C ASN A 120 -2.34 -13.01 0.49
N ILE A 121 -2.03 -13.13 -0.80
CA ILE A 121 -2.65 -12.34 -1.85
C ILE A 121 -3.15 -13.26 -2.95
N ILE A 122 -4.42 -13.12 -3.30
CA ILE A 122 -4.96 -13.67 -4.54
C ILE A 122 -5.00 -12.51 -5.53
N ASN A 123 -3.99 -12.44 -6.40
CA ASN A 123 -3.86 -11.36 -7.38
C ASN A 123 -4.57 -11.77 -8.66
N ASP A 124 -5.85 -11.41 -8.72
CA ASP A 124 -6.75 -11.77 -9.81
C ASP A 124 -6.58 -10.82 -10.99
N GLY A 125 -6.11 -11.42 -12.13
CA GLY A 125 -5.74 -10.72 -13.35
C GLY A 125 -4.46 -11.31 -13.95
N PRO A 126 -3.28 -11.34 -13.34
CA PRO A 126 -2.91 -10.47 -12.22
C PRO A 126 -2.72 -9.02 -12.65
N VAL A 127 -2.91 -8.10 -11.72
CA VAL A 127 -2.69 -6.66 -11.95
C VAL A 127 -1.89 -6.09 -10.80
N THR A 128 -0.73 -5.52 -11.12
CA THR A 128 0.15 -4.89 -10.13
C THR A 128 0.72 -3.62 -10.75
N ILE A 129 0.52 -2.50 -10.08
CA ILE A 129 0.89 -1.17 -10.57
C ILE A 129 1.80 -0.48 -9.56
N TRP A 130 2.81 0.21 -10.07
CA TRP A 130 3.71 1.05 -9.29
C TRP A 130 3.25 2.50 -9.35
N LEU A 131 3.04 3.11 -8.18
CA LEU A 131 2.72 4.54 -8.06
C LEU A 131 3.75 5.22 -7.17
N GLU A 132 4.17 6.42 -7.56
CA GLU A 132 5.05 7.26 -6.75
C GLU A 132 4.78 8.74 -7.00
N ASN A 133 5.22 9.58 -6.09
CA ASN A 133 5.08 11.02 -6.20
C ASN A 133 6.28 11.80 -5.63
#